data_016360a7b90fe050c236bd234fae0d9c
#
_entry.id   016360a7b90fe050c236bd234fae0d9c
#
_cell.length_a   1.000
_cell.length_b   1.000
_cell.length_c   1.000
_cell.angle_alpha   90.00
_cell.angle_beta   90.00
_cell.angle_gamma   90.00
#
_symmetry.space_group_name_H-M   'P 1'
#
loop_
_entity.id
_entity.type
_entity.pdbx_description
1 polymer ?
#
loop_
_entity_poly.entity_id
_entity_poly.type
_entity_poly.pdbx_seq_one_letter_code
_entity_poly.pdbx_strand_id
1 'polypeptide(L)'
;MADPKGFMTTPRQDWPRRPVEERVRDWDEVYVPGALLPIINKQADRCMDCGIPFCHEACPLGNLIPEWNDLVSRDDWRAAADRLHATNNFPEFTGRLCPAPCEAGCVLAINQPAVTIKNVEAAIADRAWELGFAPPRPPDRLSGRTVAVIGSGPTGLAAAQQLTRAGHTVAVFEKDDRLGGLMRYGIPEFKMEKHHLERRIAQMRAEGTKFRTSTAVGRDIGAAELRARYDAVVIATGATAWRELDVPGRELTGIHQAMEYLPLANRVCEGDLGVSPMSAAGKHVVIVGGGDTGADCLGTAVRESAASVTQLDIYAQPGAERDEDTEPWPTYPKIYRLSAAHEEAGTLRTAPAADADARLFAASTLRFTGDAGGRVRSLHLVEVDAERRPVAGTGRTLPADLVLLALGFSGPDRADGLVDQLGLAMEPRGTIARDAGFATSAPGVFAAGDAARGQSLIVWAIAEGRAVAAAVDRHLTGSSRLPAPIGPYDRPMTV
;
A
#
# COMPACT_ATOMS: atom_id res chain seq x y z
N MET A 1 -19.83 11.81 -24.93
CA MET A 1 -19.36 10.44 -24.66
C MET A 1 -17.97 10.30 -25.20
N ALA A 2 -17.08 9.67 -24.45
CA ALA A 2 -15.78 9.25 -24.97
C ALA A 2 -15.97 8.50 -26.28
N ASP A 3 -14.99 8.54 -27.17
CA ASP A 3 -15.07 7.77 -28.41
C ASP A 3 -14.95 6.26 -28.10
N PRO A 4 -16.00 5.45 -28.26
CA PRO A 4 -15.96 4.01 -27.96
C PRO A 4 -14.93 3.25 -28.83
N LYS A 5 -14.38 3.88 -29.87
CA LYS A 5 -13.34 3.37 -30.74
C LYS A 5 -11.97 4.03 -30.52
N GLY A 6 -11.85 4.93 -29.53
CA GLY A 6 -10.61 5.66 -29.23
C GLY A 6 -9.40 4.76 -29.04
N PHE A 7 -9.59 3.56 -28.47
CA PHE A 7 -8.53 2.56 -28.30
C PHE A 7 -7.95 2.05 -29.63
N MET A 8 -8.69 2.15 -30.74
CA MET A 8 -8.21 1.73 -32.08
C MET A 8 -7.29 2.77 -32.71
N THR A 9 -7.43 4.03 -32.33
CA THR A 9 -6.71 5.17 -32.91
C THR A 9 -5.60 5.70 -32.00
N THR A 10 -5.73 5.48 -30.71
CA THR A 10 -4.80 5.97 -29.68
C THR A 10 -4.11 4.79 -28.99
N PRO A 11 -2.80 4.60 -29.14
CA PRO A 11 -2.06 3.56 -28.43
C PRO A 11 -2.04 3.87 -26.91
N ARG A 12 -1.91 2.82 -26.08
CA ARG A 12 -1.67 3.01 -24.64
C ARG A 12 -0.35 3.74 -24.44
N GLN A 13 -0.38 4.76 -23.60
CA GLN A 13 0.80 5.49 -23.15
C GLN A 13 0.77 5.58 -21.64
N ASP A 14 1.72 4.94 -21.00
CA ASP A 14 1.90 5.01 -19.56
C ASP A 14 2.58 6.31 -19.16
N TRP A 15 2.46 6.67 -17.87
CA TRP A 15 3.15 7.81 -17.30
C TRP A 15 4.65 7.61 -17.43
N PRO A 16 5.37 8.54 -18.10
CA PRO A 16 6.79 8.40 -18.28
C PRO A 16 7.53 8.53 -16.94
N ARG A 17 8.49 7.65 -16.76
CA ARG A 17 9.42 7.73 -15.64
C ARG A 17 10.54 8.70 -15.97
N ARG A 18 11.07 9.37 -14.98
CA ARG A 18 12.28 10.17 -15.09
C ARG A 18 13.47 9.26 -15.48
N PRO A 19 14.50 9.77 -16.17
CA PRO A 19 15.70 8.98 -16.50
C PRO A 19 16.30 8.32 -15.24
N VAL A 20 16.77 7.09 -15.36
CA VAL A 20 17.29 6.33 -14.20
C VAL A 20 18.46 7.06 -13.55
N GLU A 21 19.36 7.65 -14.38
CA GLU A 21 20.55 8.36 -13.94
C GLU A 21 20.26 9.63 -13.11
N GLU A 22 19.06 10.19 -13.29
CA GLU A 22 18.59 11.34 -12.52
C GLU A 22 17.94 10.88 -11.22
N ARG A 23 16.93 10.02 -11.33
CA ARG A 23 16.07 9.64 -10.21
C ARG A 23 16.76 8.84 -9.11
N VAL A 24 17.89 8.18 -9.40
CA VAL A 24 18.71 7.51 -8.37
C VAL A 24 19.51 8.47 -7.50
N ARG A 25 19.55 9.77 -7.85
CA ARG A 25 20.33 10.79 -7.14
C ARG A 25 19.50 11.65 -6.19
N ASP A 26 18.19 11.48 -6.22
CA ASP A 26 17.26 12.22 -5.39
C ASP A 26 16.17 11.30 -4.82
N TRP A 27 15.23 11.88 -4.07
CA TRP A 27 14.12 11.19 -3.45
C TRP A 27 12.77 11.61 -4.03
N ASP A 28 12.75 12.44 -5.09
CA ASP A 28 11.53 12.88 -5.75
C ASP A 28 10.81 11.72 -6.43
N GLU A 29 9.49 11.86 -6.66
CA GLU A 29 8.69 10.81 -7.31
C GLU A 29 9.32 10.38 -8.65
N VAL A 30 9.29 9.09 -8.91
CA VAL A 30 9.92 8.46 -10.11
C VAL A 30 9.29 8.89 -11.42
N TYR A 31 8.07 9.43 -11.40
CA TYR A 31 7.35 9.88 -12.58
C TYR A 31 7.61 11.36 -12.88
N VAL A 32 7.57 11.71 -14.18
CA VAL A 32 7.70 13.11 -14.60
C VAL A 32 6.44 13.88 -14.17
N PRO A 33 6.55 14.94 -13.33
CA PRO A 33 5.39 15.69 -12.88
C PRO A 33 4.57 16.25 -14.05
N GLY A 34 3.26 16.05 -14.02
CA GLY A 34 2.33 16.58 -15.04
C GLY A 34 2.53 16.07 -16.47
N ALA A 35 3.41 15.10 -16.71
CA ALA A 35 3.76 14.65 -18.07
C ALA A 35 2.58 14.08 -18.86
N LEU A 36 1.59 13.53 -18.20
CA LEU A 36 0.38 12.99 -18.87
C LEU A 36 -0.69 14.04 -19.13
N LEU A 37 -0.67 15.20 -18.50
CA LEU A 37 -1.73 16.20 -18.64
C LEU A 37 -2.04 16.57 -20.09
N PRO A 38 -1.06 16.73 -21.01
CA PRO A 38 -1.32 17.03 -22.41
C PRO A 38 -2.00 15.91 -23.21
N ILE A 39 -1.93 14.67 -22.73
CA ILE A 39 -2.40 13.49 -23.46
C ILE A 39 -3.46 12.70 -22.68
N ILE A 40 -3.73 13.07 -21.44
CA ILE A 40 -4.59 12.29 -20.54
C ILE A 40 -6.00 12.13 -21.10
N ASN A 41 -6.56 13.17 -21.74
CA ASN A 41 -7.86 13.11 -22.38
C ASN A 41 -7.90 12.00 -23.44
N LYS A 42 -6.87 11.86 -24.27
CA LYS A 42 -6.76 10.80 -25.28
C LYS A 42 -6.60 9.44 -24.66
N GLN A 43 -5.94 9.33 -23.50
CA GLN A 43 -5.85 8.06 -22.78
C GLN A 43 -7.19 7.68 -22.14
N ALA A 44 -7.95 8.66 -21.63
CA ALA A 44 -9.31 8.45 -21.16
C ALA A 44 -10.28 8.02 -22.28
N ASP A 45 -10.12 8.56 -23.49
CA ASP A 45 -10.88 8.18 -24.69
C ASP A 45 -10.67 6.71 -25.12
N ARG A 46 -9.65 6.03 -24.62
CA ARG A 46 -9.48 4.61 -24.85
C ARG A 46 -10.52 3.74 -24.15
N CYS A 47 -11.31 4.32 -23.24
CA CYS A 47 -12.39 3.63 -22.55
C CYS A 47 -13.56 3.37 -23.49
N MET A 48 -13.98 2.08 -23.61
CA MET A 48 -15.10 1.67 -24.44
C MET A 48 -16.48 1.95 -23.83
N ASP A 49 -16.54 2.47 -22.62
CA ASP A 49 -17.79 2.65 -21.86
C ASP A 49 -18.65 1.37 -21.82
N CYS A 50 -18.05 0.30 -21.29
CA CYS A 50 -18.67 -1.03 -21.27
C CYS A 50 -19.96 -1.04 -20.45
N GLY A 51 -21.05 -1.60 -20.99
CA GLY A 51 -22.32 -1.76 -20.28
C GLY A 51 -22.21 -2.68 -19.04
N ILE A 52 -21.21 -3.57 -19.01
CA ILE A 52 -20.81 -4.34 -17.83
C ILE A 52 -19.33 -4.03 -17.59
N PRO A 53 -19.03 -3.06 -16.70
CA PRO A 53 -17.68 -2.57 -16.48
C PRO A 53 -16.91 -3.47 -15.49
N PHE A 54 -16.29 -4.52 -15.96
CA PHE A 54 -15.46 -5.41 -15.11
C PHE A 54 -14.37 -4.67 -14.33
N CYS A 55 -13.94 -3.51 -14.79
CA CYS A 55 -13.03 -2.65 -14.03
C CYS A 55 -13.63 -2.15 -12.69
N HIS A 56 -14.97 -1.99 -12.58
CA HIS A 56 -15.65 -1.74 -11.31
C HIS A 56 -15.51 -2.91 -10.35
N GLU A 57 -15.82 -4.13 -10.85
CA GLU A 57 -15.79 -5.35 -10.03
C GLU A 57 -14.37 -5.69 -9.57
N ALA A 58 -13.38 -5.38 -10.40
CA ALA A 58 -11.98 -5.56 -10.06
C ALA A 58 -11.47 -4.53 -9.02
N CYS A 59 -12.19 -3.42 -8.86
CA CYS A 59 -11.84 -2.38 -7.90
C CYS A 59 -12.62 -2.55 -6.59
N PRO A 60 -11.96 -2.81 -5.44
CA PRO A 60 -12.65 -2.96 -4.14
C PRO A 60 -13.44 -1.72 -3.71
N LEU A 61 -13.12 -0.55 -4.24
CA LEU A 61 -13.87 0.69 -4.00
C LEU A 61 -15.12 0.80 -4.88
N GLY A 62 -15.26 -0.06 -5.90
CA GLY A 62 -16.32 0.08 -6.89
C GLY A 62 -16.23 1.40 -7.64
N ASN A 63 -15.02 1.79 -8.03
CA ASN A 63 -14.76 3.07 -8.69
C ASN A 63 -15.50 3.18 -10.02
N LEU A 64 -16.18 4.31 -10.23
CA LEU A 64 -17.02 4.60 -11.41
C LEU A 64 -16.13 4.98 -12.61
N ILE A 65 -15.33 4.02 -13.06
CA ILE A 65 -14.23 4.23 -14.01
C ILE A 65 -14.69 4.71 -15.40
N PRO A 66 -15.70 4.12 -16.04
CA PRO A 66 -16.17 4.61 -17.34
C PRO A 66 -16.66 6.06 -17.26
N GLU A 67 -17.41 6.41 -16.21
CA GLU A 67 -17.97 7.76 -16.07
C GLU A 67 -16.88 8.82 -15.94
N TRP A 68 -15.86 8.58 -15.11
CA TRP A 68 -14.80 9.58 -15.00
C TRP A 68 -13.92 9.67 -16.26
N ASN A 69 -13.71 8.55 -16.97
CA ASN A 69 -13.00 8.58 -18.24
C ASN A 69 -13.76 9.41 -19.28
N ASP A 70 -15.09 9.23 -19.38
CA ASP A 70 -15.93 10.06 -20.25
C ASP A 70 -15.87 11.55 -19.89
N LEU A 71 -15.86 11.89 -18.61
CA LEU A 71 -15.74 13.28 -18.16
C LEU A 71 -14.36 13.88 -18.48
N VAL A 72 -13.27 13.13 -18.24
CA VAL A 72 -11.92 13.57 -18.58
C VAL A 72 -11.74 13.74 -20.08
N SER A 73 -12.28 12.84 -20.90
CA SER A 73 -12.19 12.94 -22.36
C SER A 73 -12.83 14.22 -22.91
N ARG A 74 -13.80 14.77 -22.18
CA ARG A 74 -14.49 16.03 -22.49
C ARG A 74 -13.94 17.24 -21.74
N ASP A 75 -12.80 17.09 -21.05
CA ASP A 75 -12.17 18.14 -20.25
C ASP A 75 -13.00 18.66 -19.07
N ASP A 76 -13.98 17.87 -18.61
CA ASP A 76 -14.79 18.20 -17.43
C ASP A 76 -14.15 17.68 -16.14
N TRP A 77 -13.05 18.29 -15.77
CA TRP A 77 -12.24 17.94 -14.60
C TRP A 77 -13.00 18.06 -13.28
N ARG A 78 -13.93 19.03 -13.20
CA ARG A 78 -14.74 19.23 -11.99
C ARG A 78 -15.66 18.05 -11.74
N ALA A 79 -16.43 17.68 -12.74
CA ALA A 79 -17.32 16.54 -12.63
C ALA A 79 -16.57 15.22 -12.47
N ALA A 80 -15.41 15.06 -13.14
CA ALA A 80 -14.53 13.91 -12.97
C ALA A 80 -14.02 13.78 -11.53
N ALA A 81 -13.59 14.88 -10.90
CA ALA A 81 -13.16 14.91 -9.50
C ALA A 81 -14.31 14.55 -8.54
N ASP A 82 -15.50 15.10 -8.75
CA ASP A 82 -16.67 14.77 -7.93
C ASP A 82 -17.07 13.31 -8.07
N ARG A 83 -17.01 12.74 -9.29
CA ARG A 83 -17.31 11.34 -9.56
C ARG A 83 -16.28 10.40 -8.92
N LEU A 84 -15.00 10.73 -9.00
CA LEU A 84 -13.91 9.96 -8.40
C LEU A 84 -14.02 9.94 -6.87
N HIS A 85 -14.25 11.11 -6.24
CA HIS A 85 -14.38 11.21 -4.79
C HIS A 85 -15.69 10.61 -4.24
N ALA A 86 -16.67 10.29 -5.06
CA ALA A 86 -17.89 9.59 -4.63
C ALA A 86 -17.57 8.18 -4.10
N THR A 87 -16.61 7.51 -4.71
CA THR A 87 -16.21 6.13 -4.35
C THR A 87 -14.85 6.04 -3.66
N ASN A 88 -13.95 6.99 -3.87
CA ASN A 88 -12.59 6.97 -3.32
C ASN A 88 -12.30 8.21 -2.46
N ASN A 89 -11.90 8.00 -1.21
CA ASN A 89 -11.51 9.10 -0.32
C ASN A 89 -10.18 9.73 -0.71
N PHE A 90 -9.24 8.91 -1.22
CA PHE A 90 -7.84 9.28 -1.37
C PHE A 90 -7.27 8.85 -2.73
N PRO A 91 -7.80 9.38 -3.83
CA PRO A 91 -7.37 8.97 -5.16
C PRO A 91 -5.91 9.33 -5.48
N GLU A 92 -5.34 10.34 -4.82
CA GLU A 92 -3.91 10.66 -4.92
C GLU A 92 -3.01 9.54 -4.38
N PHE A 93 -3.50 8.75 -3.39
CA PHE A 93 -2.76 7.61 -2.85
C PHE A 93 -2.91 6.38 -3.73
N THR A 94 -4.14 6.04 -4.12
CA THR A 94 -4.39 4.89 -4.99
C THR A 94 -3.81 5.09 -6.38
N GLY A 95 -3.90 6.28 -6.94
CA GLY A 95 -3.31 6.62 -8.23
C GLY A 95 -1.77 6.47 -8.28
N ARG A 96 -1.10 6.51 -7.13
CA ARG A 96 0.35 6.30 -7.00
C ARG A 96 0.71 4.89 -6.56
N LEU A 97 0.02 4.33 -5.58
CA LEU A 97 0.43 3.13 -4.85
C LEU A 97 -0.33 1.85 -5.22
N CYS A 98 -1.54 1.97 -5.79
CA CYS A 98 -2.33 0.79 -6.13
C CYS A 98 -1.71 0.05 -7.34
N PRO A 99 -1.62 -1.30 -7.31
CA PRO A 99 -1.20 -2.08 -8.48
C PRO A 99 -2.24 -2.11 -9.61
N ALA A 100 -3.37 -1.43 -9.44
CA ALA A 100 -4.45 -1.26 -10.41
C ALA A 100 -5.11 -2.58 -10.89
N PRO A 101 -5.74 -3.37 -10.01
CA PRO A 101 -6.48 -4.56 -10.42
C PRO A 101 -7.61 -4.22 -11.42
N CYS A 102 -8.11 -3.00 -11.40
CA CYS A 102 -9.07 -2.48 -12.37
C CYS A 102 -8.54 -2.50 -13.82
N GLU A 103 -7.23 -2.29 -14.03
CA GLU A 103 -6.62 -2.40 -15.36
C GLU A 103 -6.55 -3.87 -15.82
N ALA A 104 -6.26 -4.80 -14.90
CA ALA A 104 -6.29 -6.23 -15.21
C ALA A 104 -7.71 -6.71 -15.56
N GLY A 105 -8.75 -6.16 -14.90
CA GLY A 105 -10.16 -6.42 -15.19
C GLY A 105 -10.74 -5.60 -16.33
N CYS A 106 -9.98 -4.70 -16.94
CA CYS A 106 -10.45 -3.94 -18.11
C CYS A 106 -10.74 -4.89 -19.28
N VAL A 107 -11.90 -4.75 -19.94
CA VAL A 107 -12.29 -5.60 -21.09
C VAL A 107 -11.27 -5.51 -22.23
N LEU A 108 -10.64 -4.35 -22.43
CA LEU A 108 -9.55 -4.24 -23.42
C LEU A 108 -8.36 -5.16 -23.10
N ALA A 109 -8.13 -5.49 -21.83
CA ALA A 109 -7.00 -6.34 -21.42
C ALA A 109 -7.10 -7.79 -21.94
N ILE A 110 -8.22 -8.19 -22.54
CA ILE A 110 -8.40 -9.52 -23.15
C ILE A 110 -7.48 -9.67 -24.37
N ASN A 111 -7.39 -8.65 -25.22
CA ASN A 111 -6.67 -8.72 -26.50
C ASN A 111 -5.98 -7.41 -26.91
N GLN A 112 -6.01 -6.41 -26.07
CA GLN A 112 -5.42 -5.08 -26.28
C GLN A 112 -4.81 -4.57 -24.97
N PRO A 113 -3.87 -3.61 -25.01
CA PRO A 113 -3.44 -2.95 -23.79
C PRO A 113 -4.61 -2.23 -23.10
N ALA A 114 -4.82 -2.49 -21.82
CA ALA A 114 -5.87 -1.88 -21.00
C ALA A 114 -5.86 -0.34 -21.07
N VAL A 115 -6.94 0.30 -20.64
CA VAL A 115 -6.95 1.75 -20.34
C VAL A 115 -5.97 2.02 -19.20
N THR A 116 -5.24 3.14 -19.24
CA THR A 116 -4.35 3.60 -18.15
C THR A 116 -5.15 4.18 -16.99
N ILE A 117 -6.00 3.36 -16.39
CA ILE A 117 -6.99 3.78 -15.39
C ILE A 117 -6.32 4.47 -14.20
N LYS A 118 -5.24 3.87 -13.71
CA LYS A 118 -4.45 4.41 -12.57
C LYS A 118 -3.88 5.80 -12.88
N ASN A 119 -3.38 6.01 -14.09
CA ASN A 119 -2.82 7.30 -14.49
C ASN A 119 -3.92 8.37 -14.66
N VAL A 120 -5.09 8.00 -15.20
CA VAL A 120 -6.26 8.90 -15.25
C VAL A 120 -6.70 9.28 -13.85
N GLU A 121 -6.81 8.32 -12.93
CA GLU A 121 -7.14 8.56 -11.52
C GLU A 121 -6.17 9.55 -10.86
N ALA A 122 -4.86 9.32 -11.00
CA ALA A 122 -3.83 10.21 -10.47
C ALA A 122 -3.95 11.63 -11.05
N ALA A 123 -4.14 11.76 -12.36
CA ALA A 123 -4.29 13.04 -13.03
C ALA A 123 -5.55 13.80 -12.57
N ILE A 124 -6.69 13.11 -12.39
CA ILE A 124 -7.91 13.72 -11.83
C ILE A 124 -7.64 14.24 -10.42
N ALA A 125 -6.99 13.42 -9.57
CA ALA A 125 -6.69 13.78 -8.20
C ALA A 125 -5.76 15.00 -8.11
N ASP A 126 -4.66 15.01 -8.86
CA ASP A 126 -3.71 16.14 -8.86
C ASP A 126 -4.37 17.41 -9.39
N ARG A 127 -5.10 17.30 -10.50
CA ARG A 127 -5.83 18.44 -11.07
C ARG A 127 -6.90 18.98 -10.13
N ALA A 128 -7.58 18.10 -9.37
CA ALA A 128 -8.57 18.52 -8.37
C ALA A 128 -7.94 19.35 -7.24
N TRP A 129 -6.73 19.01 -6.81
CA TRP A 129 -6.01 19.82 -5.83
C TRP A 129 -5.51 21.14 -6.41
N GLU A 130 -4.94 21.13 -7.61
CA GLU A 130 -4.46 22.33 -8.30
C GLU A 130 -5.57 23.38 -8.50
N LEU A 131 -6.75 22.91 -8.90
CA LEU A 131 -7.89 23.78 -9.23
C LEU A 131 -8.84 24.03 -8.03
N GLY A 132 -8.52 23.51 -6.85
CA GLY A 132 -9.35 23.69 -5.66
C GLY A 132 -10.69 22.94 -5.69
N PHE A 133 -10.79 21.84 -6.43
CA PHE A 133 -12.00 21.01 -6.50
C PHE A 133 -12.12 20.00 -5.36
N ALA A 134 -11.14 19.95 -4.48
CA ALA A 134 -11.13 19.10 -3.29
C ALA A 134 -11.18 19.92 -1.98
N PRO A 135 -12.22 20.81 -1.79
CA PRO A 135 -12.32 21.58 -0.57
C PRO A 135 -12.70 20.69 0.63
N PRO A 136 -12.42 21.14 1.87
CA PRO A 136 -12.98 20.50 3.06
C PRO A 136 -14.51 20.46 3.01
N ARG A 137 -15.08 19.33 3.46
CA ARG A 137 -16.55 19.11 3.53
C ARG A 137 -16.95 18.81 4.98
N PRO A 138 -17.02 19.83 5.86
CA PRO A 138 -17.47 19.61 7.23
C PRO A 138 -18.94 19.17 7.23
N PRO A 139 -19.40 18.43 8.25
CA PRO A 139 -20.78 18.02 8.34
C PRO A 139 -21.69 19.21 8.63
N ASP A 140 -22.86 19.24 8.02
CA ASP A 140 -23.87 20.28 8.27
C ASP A 140 -24.43 20.21 9.69
N ARG A 141 -24.45 19.01 10.29
CA ARG A 141 -25.01 18.75 11.62
C ARG A 141 -24.23 17.66 12.34
N LEU A 142 -23.98 17.89 13.63
CA LEU A 142 -23.37 16.87 14.51
C LEU A 142 -24.42 15.87 15.00
N SER A 143 -24.06 14.61 15.07
CA SER A 143 -24.90 13.50 15.56
C SER A 143 -24.98 13.43 17.09
N GLY A 144 -24.07 14.09 17.79
CA GLY A 144 -23.87 13.95 19.24
C GLY A 144 -23.16 12.66 19.65
N ARG A 145 -22.72 11.83 18.69
CA ARG A 145 -21.97 10.60 18.95
C ARG A 145 -20.48 10.79 18.79
N THR A 146 -19.71 10.02 19.54
CA THR A 146 -18.24 10.08 19.56
C THR A 146 -17.63 8.77 19.11
N VAL A 147 -16.60 8.82 18.27
CA VAL A 147 -15.89 7.63 17.76
C VAL A 147 -14.38 7.81 17.94
N ALA A 148 -13.74 6.79 18.52
CA ALA A 148 -12.29 6.66 18.51
C ALA A 148 -11.85 5.77 17.35
N VAL A 149 -10.88 6.23 16.56
CA VAL A 149 -10.21 5.42 15.51
C VAL A 149 -8.77 5.20 15.96
N ILE A 150 -8.33 3.95 16.05
CA ILE A 150 -6.98 3.58 16.48
C ILE A 150 -6.17 3.21 15.25
N GLY A 151 -5.17 4.02 14.94
CA GLY A 151 -4.34 3.94 13.74
C GLY A 151 -4.73 4.94 12.67
N SER A 152 -3.73 5.60 12.09
CA SER A 152 -3.88 6.62 11.04
C SER A 152 -3.43 6.16 9.65
N GLY A 153 -3.33 4.84 9.42
CA GLY A 153 -3.12 4.28 8.09
C GLY A 153 -4.32 4.50 7.17
N PRO A 154 -4.27 4.01 5.91
CA PRO A 154 -5.33 4.25 4.91
C PRO A 154 -6.72 3.88 5.40
N THR A 155 -6.87 2.76 6.11
CA THR A 155 -8.15 2.30 6.68
C THR A 155 -8.67 3.28 7.74
N GLY A 156 -7.82 3.65 8.68
CA GLY A 156 -8.20 4.57 9.78
C GLY A 156 -8.56 5.96 9.26
N LEU A 157 -7.78 6.50 8.32
CA LEU A 157 -8.09 7.79 7.69
C LEU A 157 -9.42 7.75 6.92
N ALA A 158 -9.67 6.67 6.15
CA ALA A 158 -10.92 6.55 5.40
C ALA A 158 -12.13 6.41 6.34
N ALA A 159 -12.03 5.60 7.39
CA ALA A 159 -13.07 5.48 8.40
C ALA A 159 -13.32 6.82 9.11
N ALA A 160 -12.26 7.49 9.54
CA ALA A 160 -12.36 8.78 10.23
C ALA A 160 -13.02 9.85 9.36
N GLN A 161 -12.63 9.98 8.08
CA GLN A 161 -13.22 10.96 7.18
C GLN A 161 -14.71 10.70 6.94
N GLN A 162 -15.10 9.44 6.66
CA GLN A 162 -16.50 9.08 6.45
C GLN A 162 -17.36 9.36 7.69
N LEU A 163 -16.89 8.98 8.88
CA LEU A 163 -17.59 9.22 10.14
C LEU A 163 -17.68 10.70 10.49
N THR A 164 -16.60 11.47 10.27
CA THR A 164 -16.62 12.93 10.46
C THR A 164 -17.65 13.58 9.56
N ARG A 165 -17.66 13.24 8.27
CA ARG A 165 -18.63 13.79 7.30
C ARG A 165 -20.07 13.36 7.57
N ALA A 166 -20.28 12.20 8.23
CA ALA A 166 -21.59 11.76 8.73
C ALA A 166 -22.07 12.53 9.97
N GLY A 167 -21.23 13.39 10.53
CA GLY A 167 -21.56 14.23 11.67
C GLY A 167 -21.12 13.69 13.04
N HIS A 168 -20.35 12.59 13.09
CA HIS A 168 -19.81 12.10 14.34
C HIS A 168 -18.58 12.93 14.79
N THR A 169 -18.38 13.03 16.10
CA THR A 169 -17.15 13.60 16.66
C THR A 169 -16.09 12.52 16.69
N VAL A 170 -15.09 12.62 15.79
CA VAL A 170 -14.08 11.60 15.58
C VAL A 170 -12.72 12.02 16.12
N ALA A 171 -12.07 11.13 16.88
CA ALA A 171 -10.67 11.26 17.27
C ALA A 171 -9.86 10.07 16.76
N VAL A 172 -8.79 10.35 16.03
CA VAL A 172 -7.82 9.36 15.55
C VAL A 172 -6.63 9.34 16.49
N PHE A 173 -6.27 8.17 16.99
CA PHE A 173 -5.11 7.94 17.86
C PHE A 173 -4.01 7.25 17.05
N GLU A 174 -2.83 7.83 17.00
CA GLU A 174 -1.66 7.31 16.30
C GLU A 174 -0.50 7.16 17.29
N LYS A 175 0.13 5.98 17.28
CA LYS A 175 1.28 5.71 18.16
C LYS A 175 2.53 6.47 17.75
N ASP A 176 2.70 6.69 16.45
CA ASP A 176 3.83 7.40 15.91
C ASP A 176 3.66 8.93 16.06
N ASP A 177 4.75 9.65 15.92
CA ASP A 177 4.78 11.12 16.05
C ASP A 177 4.08 11.84 14.88
N ARG A 178 3.88 11.15 13.73
CA ARG A 178 3.18 11.67 12.54
C ARG A 178 2.14 10.70 12.04
N LEU A 179 1.16 11.25 11.33
CA LEU A 179 0.02 10.51 10.76
C LEU A 179 0.39 9.86 9.42
N GLY A 180 -0.29 8.77 9.09
CA GLY A 180 -0.24 8.13 7.78
C GLY A 180 0.12 6.64 7.78
N GLY A 181 0.59 6.10 8.92
CA GLY A 181 1.00 4.69 9.02
C GLY A 181 2.05 4.33 7.96
N LEU A 182 1.83 3.23 7.21
CA LEU A 182 2.77 2.81 6.17
C LEU A 182 2.95 3.82 5.02
N MET A 183 1.96 4.67 4.75
CA MET A 183 2.12 5.74 3.75
C MET A 183 3.17 6.78 4.16
N ARG A 184 3.36 6.98 5.46
CA ARG A 184 4.38 7.86 6.03
C ARG A 184 5.72 7.15 6.18
N TYR A 185 5.72 6.01 6.86
CA TYR A 185 6.93 5.37 7.34
C TYR A 185 7.37 4.13 6.55
N GLY A 186 6.46 3.51 5.78
CA GLY A 186 6.78 2.32 4.97
C GLY A 186 7.09 2.66 3.51
N ILE A 187 6.26 3.47 2.89
CA ILE A 187 6.39 3.85 1.48
C ILE A 187 7.50 4.89 1.31
N PRO A 188 8.50 4.67 0.44
CA PRO A 188 9.55 5.65 0.18
C PRO A 188 9.01 6.92 -0.49
N GLU A 189 9.70 8.05 -0.27
CA GLU A 189 9.38 9.36 -0.84
C GLU A 189 9.29 9.30 -2.37
N PHE A 190 10.21 8.59 -3.03
CA PHE A 190 10.23 8.44 -4.48
C PHE A 190 9.05 7.67 -5.09
N LYS A 191 8.24 6.98 -4.27
CA LYS A 191 6.97 6.37 -4.71
C LYS A 191 5.76 7.26 -4.47
N MET A 192 5.79 8.04 -3.37
CA MET A 192 4.74 8.99 -3.01
C MET A 192 5.32 10.04 -2.06
N GLU A 193 5.43 11.26 -2.54
CA GLU A 193 5.86 12.39 -1.74
C GLU A 193 4.88 12.71 -0.62
N LYS A 194 5.41 12.99 0.57
CA LYS A 194 4.58 13.13 1.80
C LYS A 194 3.69 14.37 1.79
N HIS A 195 3.95 15.33 0.91
CA HIS A 195 3.05 16.49 0.76
C HIS A 195 1.61 16.10 0.36
N HIS A 196 1.45 14.99 -0.41
CA HIS A 196 0.13 14.46 -0.73
C HIS A 196 -0.64 14.02 0.52
N LEU A 197 0.05 13.39 1.45
CA LEU A 197 -0.52 12.98 2.73
C LEU A 197 -0.83 14.18 3.62
N GLU A 198 0.09 15.15 3.71
CA GLU A 198 -0.08 16.35 4.54
C GLU A 198 -1.29 17.18 4.10
N ARG A 199 -1.45 17.44 2.80
CA ARG A 199 -2.61 18.21 2.32
C ARG A 199 -3.93 17.52 2.62
N ARG A 200 -3.98 16.16 2.55
CA ARG A 200 -5.17 15.39 2.89
C ARG A 200 -5.48 15.43 4.38
N ILE A 201 -4.48 15.29 5.24
CA ILE A 201 -4.63 15.43 6.69
C ILE A 201 -5.12 16.84 7.07
N ALA A 202 -4.57 17.88 6.42
CA ALA A 202 -5.02 19.26 6.63
C ALA A 202 -6.51 19.44 6.26
N GLN A 203 -6.95 18.86 5.13
CA GLN A 203 -8.35 18.84 4.74
C GLN A 203 -9.22 18.16 5.80
N MET A 204 -8.85 16.97 6.28
CA MET A 204 -9.60 16.24 7.30
C MET A 204 -9.69 17.00 8.63
N ARG A 205 -8.61 17.70 9.02
CA ARG A 205 -8.64 18.60 10.19
C ARG A 205 -9.64 19.73 10.00
N ALA A 206 -9.68 20.33 8.82
CA ALA A 206 -10.64 21.38 8.49
C ALA A 206 -12.08 20.86 8.44
N GLU A 207 -12.30 19.58 8.11
CA GLU A 207 -13.58 18.89 8.20
C GLU A 207 -14.04 18.61 9.64
N GLY A 208 -13.12 18.63 10.62
CA GLY A 208 -13.42 18.45 12.03
C GLY A 208 -12.82 17.21 12.69
N THR A 209 -12.15 16.33 11.93
CA THR A 209 -11.43 15.17 12.50
C THR A 209 -10.33 15.63 13.45
N LYS A 210 -10.28 15.06 14.66
CA LYS A 210 -9.24 15.33 15.64
C LYS A 210 -8.16 14.25 15.58
N PHE A 211 -6.90 14.66 15.62
CA PHE A 211 -5.76 13.74 15.58
C PHE A 211 -4.93 13.85 16.86
N ARG A 212 -4.50 12.72 17.40
CA ARG A 212 -3.63 12.57 18.57
C ARG A 212 -2.49 11.64 18.18
N THR A 213 -1.34 12.22 17.87
CA THR A 213 -0.09 11.51 17.61
C THR A 213 0.63 11.16 18.89
N SER A 214 1.69 10.36 18.83
CA SER A 214 2.50 9.91 19.96
C SER A 214 1.63 9.32 21.08
N THR A 215 0.57 8.59 20.70
CA THR A 215 -0.40 8.03 21.66
C THR A 215 -0.73 6.59 21.27
N ALA A 216 -0.01 5.62 21.85
CA ALA A 216 -0.29 4.20 21.69
C ALA A 216 -1.41 3.78 22.63
N VAL A 217 -2.53 3.37 22.07
CA VAL A 217 -3.67 2.84 22.84
C VAL A 217 -3.29 1.45 23.36
N GLY A 218 -3.47 1.25 24.65
CA GLY A 218 -3.04 0.09 25.40
C GLY A 218 -1.82 0.39 26.28
N ARG A 219 -0.91 1.26 25.83
CA ARG A 219 0.29 1.65 26.57
C ARG A 219 0.14 3.06 27.19
N ASP A 220 -0.12 4.09 26.38
CA ASP A 220 -0.13 5.49 26.81
C ASP A 220 -1.54 5.91 27.27
N ILE A 221 -2.57 5.28 26.76
CA ILE A 221 -3.96 5.36 27.21
C ILE A 221 -4.54 3.97 27.28
N GLY A 222 -5.19 3.60 28.38
CA GLY A 222 -5.81 2.28 28.55
C GLY A 222 -6.92 2.05 27.51
N ALA A 223 -6.91 0.89 26.87
CA ALA A 223 -7.92 0.55 25.86
C ALA A 223 -9.34 0.47 26.46
N ALA A 224 -9.48 -0.02 27.69
CA ALA A 224 -10.76 -0.02 28.43
C ALA A 224 -11.23 1.40 28.78
N GLU A 225 -10.30 2.30 29.14
CA GLU A 225 -10.61 3.71 29.38
C GLU A 225 -11.10 4.37 28.11
N LEU A 226 -10.40 4.16 26.98
CA LEU A 226 -10.80 4.70 25.68
C LEU A 226 -12.22 4.23 25.32
N ARG A 227 -12.49 2.93 25.45
CA ARG A 227 -13.82 2.36 25.20
C ARG A 227 -14.91 2.98 26.07
N ALA A 228 -14.61 3.31 27.31
CA ALA A 228 -15.57 3.94 28.21
C ALA A 228 -15.88 5.41 27.87
N ARG A 229 -14.98 6.08 27.12
CA ARG A 229 -15.08 7.52 26.76
C ARG A 229 -15.74 7.76 25.41
N TYR A 230 -15.79 6.76 24.52
CA TYR A 230 -16.33 6.87 23.18
C TYR A 230 -17.50 5.92 22.98
N ASP A 231 -18.50 6.34 22.19
CA ASP A 231 -19.67 5.50 21.87
C ASP A 231 -19.30 4.30 20.98
N ALA A 232 -18.25 4.42 20.16
CA ALA A 232 -17.70 3.33 19.39
C ALA A 232 -16.18 3.48 19.20
N VAL A 233 -15.50 2.33 18.98
CA VAL A 233 -14.05 2.27 18.73
C VAL A 233 -13.81 1.49 17.44
N VAL A 234 -12.98 2.02 16.54
CA VAL A 234 -12.52 1.36 15.32
C VAL A 234 -11.03 1.04 15.43
N ILE A 235 -10.66 -0.22 15.33
CA ILE A 235 -9.27 -0.68 15.29
C ILE A 235 -8.83 -0.78 13.83
N ALA A 236 -7.85 0.04 13.46
CA ALA A 236 -7.28 0.15 12.12
C ALA A 236 -5.74 0.23 12.19
N THR A 237 -5.14 -0.55 13.10
CA THR A 237 -3.70 -0.54 13.44
C THR A 237 -2.81 -1.20 12.39
N GLY A 238 -3.40 -1.81 11.36
CA GLY A 238 -2.67 -2.55 10.33
C GLY A 238 -2.15 -3.91 10.84
N ALA A 239 -1.32 -4.56 10.01
CA ALA A 239 -0.58 -5.76 10.35
C ALA A 239 0.90 -5.37 10.56
N THR A 240 1.35 -5.37 11.80
CA THR A 240 2.67 -4.86 12.20
C THR A 240 3.55 -5.91 12.88
N ALA A 241 2.98 -7.09 13.21
CA ALA A 241 3.74 -8.24 13.65
C ALA A 241 4.41 -8.91 12.45
N TRP A 242 5.71 -8.66 12.24
CA TRP A 242 6.46 -9.22 11.13
C TRP A 242 6.66 -10.73 11.23
N ARG A 243 6.86 -11.36 10.09
CA ARG A 243 7.29 -12.76 10.02
C ARG A 243 8.80 -12.83 10.18
N GLU A 244 9.24 -13.85 10.90
CA GLU A 244 10.66 -14.06 11.17
C GLU A 244 11.23 -15.15 10.25
N LEU A 245 12.56 -15.15 10.11
CA LEU A 245 13.34 -16.14 9.38
C LEU A 245 14.17 -16.95 10.38
N ASP A 246 13.72 -18.16 10.69
CA ASP A 246 14.41 -19.04 11.64
C ASP A 246 15.47 -19.89 10.92
N VAL A 247 16.66 -19.29 10.78
CA VAL A 247 17.83 -19.94 10.18
C VAL A 247 19.08 -19.63 11.00
N PRO A 248 20.12 -20.51 10.99
CA PRO A 248 21.37 -20.27 11.69
C PRO A 248 22.02 -18.94 11.31
N GLY A 249 22.49 -18.19 12.30
CA GLY A 249 23.13 -16.88 12.11
C GLY A 249 22.16 -15.70 12.04
N ARG A 250 20.85 -15.92 12.28
CA ARG A 250 19.85 -14.82 12.30
C ARG A 250 20.14 -13.77 13.37
N GLU A 251 20.81 -14.15 14.43
CA GLU A 251 21.20 -13.31 15.56
C GLU A 251 22.36 -12.34 15.25
N LEU A 252 23.04 -12.48 14.11
CA LEU A 252 24.13 -11.61 13.72
C LEU A 252 23.68 -10.16 13.52
N THR A 253 24.51 -9.21 13.94
CA THR A 253 24.26 -7.78 13.68
C THR A 253 24.34 -7.47 12.19
N GLY A 254 23.50 -6.55 11.72
CA GLY A 254 23.36 -6.21 10.29
C GLY A 254 22.24 -6.96 9.58
N ILE A 255 21.44 -7.77 10.31
CA ILE A 255 20.24 -8.42 9.80
C ILE A 255 19.03 -7.79 10.47
N HIS A 256 18.21 -7.11 9.70
CA HIS A 256 17.10 -6.27 10.18
C HIS A 256 15.80 -6.58 9.46
N GLN A 257 14.69 -6.25 10.08
CA GLN A 257 13.39 -6.22 9.39
C GLN A 257 13.31 -5.01 8.46
N ALA A 258 12.64 -5.15 7.32
CA ALA A 258 12.44 -4.05 6.37
C ALA A 258 11.81 -2.82 7.03
N MET A 259 10.89 -3.03 8.00
CA MET A 259 10.23 -1.97 8.75
C MET A 259 11.06 -1.38 9.90
N GLU A 260 12.30 -1.78 10.08
CA GLU A 260 13.29 -1.04 10.86
C GLU A 260 14.09 -0.09 9.96
N TYR A 261 14.31 -0.48 8.70
CA TYR A 261 15.10 0.25 7.71
C TYR A 261 14.33 1.40 7.03
N LEU A 262 13.17 1.09 6.44
CA LEU A 262 12.38 2.06 5.66
C LEU A 262 11.94 3.30 6.48
N PRO A 263 11.48 3.18 7.74
CA PRO A 263 11.14 4.35 8.53
C PRO A 263 12.32 5.28 8.78
N LEU A 264 13.53 4.75 8.97
CA LEU A 264 14.72 5.56 9.15
C LEU A 264 15.10 6.33 7.89
N ALA A 265 14.98 5.71 6.71
CA ALA A 265 15.20 6.38 5.43
C ALA A 265 14.16 7.49 5.21
N ASN A 266 12.88 7.24 5.48
CA ASN A 266 11.83 8.27 5.38
C ASN A 266 12.08 9.43 6.35
N ARG A 267 12.56 9.17 7.59
CA ARG A 267 12.94 10.22 8.54
C ARG A 267 14.11 11.07 8.06
N VAL A 268 15.02 10.50 7.28
CA VAL A 268 16.09 11.29 6.60
C VAL A 268 15.46 12.19 5.55
N CYS A 269 14.57 11.68 4.70
CA CYS A 269 13.87 12.49 3.69
C CYS A 269 13.03 13.62 4.31
N GLU A 270 12.41 13.39 5.46
CA GLU A 270 11.62 14.40 6.18
C GLU A 270 12.49 15.36 7.03
N GLY A 271 13.82 15.19 7.06
CA GLY A 271 14.75 16.08 7.76
C GLY A 271 14.89 15.82 9.27
N ASP A 272 14.31 14.76 9.79
CA ASP A 272 14.43 14.38 11.22
C ASP A 272 15.83 13.85 11.55
N LEU A 273 16.47 13.21 10.58
CA LEU A 273 17.79 12.62 10.69
C LEU A 273 18.68 13.16 9.56
N GLY A 274 19.92 13.50 9.89
CA GLY A 274 20.91 13.88 8.88
C GLY A 274 21.37 12.68 8.02
N VAL A 275 21.52 11.52 8.66
CA VAL A 275 21.91 10.24 8.04
C VAL A 275 21.20 9.11 8.77
N SER A 276 20.77 8.09 8.03
CA SER A 276 20.20 6.88 8.63
C SER A 276 21.26 6.11 9.42
N PRO A 277 20.99 5.72 10.67
CA PRO A 277 21.90 4.85 11.44
C PRO A 277 22.03 3.45 10.83
N MET A 278 21.16 3.09 9.90
CA MET A 278 21.12 1.79 9.21
C MET A 278 21.41 1.95 7.70
N SER A 279 22.10 3.03 7.29
CA SER A 279 22.34 3.32 5.87
C SER A 279 23.01 2.15 5.12
N ALA A 280 22.55 1.95 3.88
CA ALA A 280 23.11 0.98 2.92
C ALA A 280 24.39 1.48 2.22
N ALA A 281 24.85 2.70 2.46
CA ALA A 281 25.98 3.30 1.76
C ALA A 281 27.24 2.43 1.81
N GLY A 282 27.75 2.07 0.64
CA GLY A 282 28.97 1.27 0.47
C GLY A 282 28.85 -0.20 0.89
N LYS A 283 27.65 -0.70 1.22
CA LYS A 283 27.40 -2.06 1.71
C LYS A 283 26.91 -2.97 0.59
N HIS A 284 27.20 -4.26 0.75
CA HIS A 284 26.52 -5.34 0.02
C HIS A 284 25.19 -5.63 0.71
N VAL A 285 24.07 -5.30 0.05
CA VAL A 285 22.72 -5.45 0.61
C VAL A 285 22.04 -6.67 0.04
N VAL A 286 21.50 -7.53 0.89
CA VAL A 286 20.65 -8.65 0.47
C VAL A 286 19.26 -8.46 1.07
N ILE A 287 18.23 -8.49 0.23
CA ILE A 287 16.83 -8.35 0.62
C ILE A 287 16.16 -9.72 0.48
N VAL A 288 15.61 -10.23 1.57
CA VAL A 288 14.92 -11.53 1.60
C VAL A 288 13.41 -11.29 1.52
N GLY A 289 12.83 -11.53 0.35
CA GLY A 289 11.41 -11.34 0.02
C GLY A 289 11.18 -10.62 -1.31
N GLY A 290 10.42 -11.24 -2.22
CA GLY A 290 10.16 -10.77 -3.59
C GLY A 290 9.04 -9.73 -3.74
N GLY A 291 8.35 -9.33 -2.64
CA GLY A 291 7.20 -8.43 -2.69
C GLY A 291 7.55 -6.94 -2.78
N ASP A 292 6.49 -6.10 -2.77
CA ASP A 292 6.62 -4.63 -2.89
C ASP A 292 7.49 -4.01 -1.80
N THR A 293 7.41 -4.49 -0.55
CA THR A 293 8.28 -4.03 0.54
C THR A 293 9.76 -4.30 0.25
N GLY A 294 10.07 -5.45 -0.38
CA GLY A 294 11.43 -5.75 -0.83
C GLY A 294 11.89 -4.80 -1.93
N ALA A 295 11.02 -4.47 -2.90
CA ALA A 295 11.31 -3.49 -3.94
C ALA A 295 11.50 -2.07 -3.37
N ASP A 296 10.79 -1.72 -2.29
CA ASP A 296 10.97 -0.45 -1.58
C ASP A 296 12.34 -0.37 -0.90
N CYS A 297 12.75 -1.45 -0.23
CA CYS A 297 14.09 -1.56 0.34
C CYS A 297 15.18 -1.48 -0.75
N LEU A 298 14.95 -2.10 -1.90
CA LEU A 298 15.89 -2.12 -3.03
C LEU A 298 16.10 -0.70 -3.58
N GLY A 299 15.02 0.01 -3.92
CA GLY A 299 15.11 1.39 -4.43
C GLY A 299 15.71 2.37 -3.42
N THR A 300 15.44 2.16 -2.13
CA THR A 300 16.04 2.92 -1.03
C THR A 300 17.54 2.67 -0.95
N ALA A 301 17.98 1.40 -0.97
CA ALA A 301 19.40 1.04 -0.88
C ALA A 301 20.22 1.56 -2.09
N VAL A 302 19.62 1.58 -3.29
CA VAL A 302 20.23 2.17 -4.49
C VAL A 302 20.50 3.67 -4.27
N ARG A 303 19.50 4.43 -3.77
CA ARG A 303 19.63 5.87 -3.50
C ARG A 303 20.61 6.18 -2.37
N GLU A 304 20.75 5.29 -1.41
CA GLU A 304 21.77 5.40 -0.39
C GLU A 304 23.19 4.99 -0.87
N SER A 305 23.35 4.67 -2.17
CA SER A 305 24.63 4.29 -2.76
C SER A 305 25.21 2.98 -2.22
N ALA A 306 24.39 1.94 -2.13
CA ALA A 306 24.86 0.59 -1.83
C ALA A 306 25.92 0.11 -2.84
N ALA A 307 26.87 -0.70 -2.39
CA ALA A 307 27.89 -1.29 -3.28
C ALA A 307 27.25 -2.34 -4.21
N SER A 308 26.31 -3.10 -3.70
CA SER A 308 25.45 -4.01 -4.48
C SER A 308 24.13 -4.23 -3.78
N VAL A 309 23.07 -4.56 -4.55
CA VAL A 309 21.80 -4.97 -3.98
C VAL A 309 21.34 -6.24 -4.68
N THR A 310 20.91 -7.23 -3.91
CA THR A 310 20.30 -8.46 -4.41
C THR A 310 19.00 -8.73 -3.67
N GLN A 311 17.89 -8.93 -4.40
CA GLN A 311 16.61 -9.31 -3.82
C GLN A 311 16.34 -10.79 -4.08
N LEU A 312 15.95 -11.53 -3.04
CA LEU A 312 15.64 -12.96 -3.12
C LEU A 312 14.13 -13.17 -3.15
N ASP A 313 13.65 -13.94 -4.11
CA ASP A 313 12.28 -14.42 -4.15
C ASP A 313 12.26 -15.95 -4.05
N ILE A 314 11.47 -16.50 -3.13
CA ILE A 314 11.33 -17.94 -2.93
C ILE A 314 10.51 -18.61 -4.05
N TYR A 315 9.75 -17.83 -4.81
CA TYR A 315 8.96 -18.32 -5.93
C TYR A 315 9.78 -18.31 -7.22
N ALA A 316 9.39 -19.16 -8.15
CA ALA A 316 9.94 -19.15 -9.52
C ALA A 316 9.60 -17.81 -10.20
N GLN A 317 10.45 -17.40 -11.14
CA GLN A 317 10.18 -16.23 -11.96
C GLN A 317 8.87 -16.43 -12.74
N PRO A 318 7.90 -15.50 -12.61
CA PRO A 318 6.66 -15.57 -13.39
C PRO A 318 6.91 -15.44 -14.89
N GLY A 319 6.01 -15.97 -15.71
CA GLY A 319 6.01 -15.76 -17.15
C GLY A 319 5.82 -14.29 -17.53
N ALA A 320 6.18 -13.93 -18.77
CA ALA A 320 5.99 -12.57 -19.30
C ALA A 320 4.51 -12.24 -19.56
N GLU A 321 3.71 -13.25 -19.84
CA GLU A 321 2.30 -13.13 -20.20
C GLU A 321 1.42 -13.88 -19.20
N ARG A 322 0.13 -13.56 -19.19
CA ARG A 322 -0.89 -14.24 -18.39
C ARG A 322 -0.98 -15.71 -18.81
N ASP A 323 -1.04 -16.61 -17.86
CA ASP A 323 -1.44 -18.00 -18.08
C ASP A 323 -2.97 -18.08 -17.99
N GLU A 324 -3.63 -18.16 -19.13
CA GLU A 324 -5.10 -18.18 -19.22
C GLU A 324 -5.72 -19.46 -18.63
N ASP A 325 -4.97 -20.54 -18.50
CA ASP A 325 -5.45 -21.80 -17.93
C ASP A 325 -5.52 -21.72 -16.40
N THR A 326 -4.55 -21.08 -15.76
CA THR A 326 -4.45 -20.98 -14.30
C THR A 326 -4.90 -19.62 -13.75
N GLU A 327 -4.86 -18.55 -14.54
CA GLU A 327 -5.20 -17.18 -14.17
C GLU A 327 -6.04 -16.50 -15.24
N PRO A 328 -7.24 -17.05 -15.60
CA PRO A 328 -8.05 -16.52 -16.69
C PRO A 328 -8.47 -15.06 -16.43
N TRP A 329 -8.63 -14.27 -17.50
CA TRP A 329 -9.26 -12.97 -17.37
C TRP A 329 -10.67 -13.12 -16.72
N PRO A 330 -11.11 -12.26 -15.79
CA PRO A 330 -10.56 -10.95 -15.40
C PRO A 330 -9.67 -10.98 -14.13
N THR A 331 -9.15 -12.11 -13.72
CA THR A 331 -8.33 -12.21 -12.52
C THR A 331 -7.02 -11.40 -12.63
N TYR A 332 -6.42 -11.04 -11.50
CA TYR A 332 -5.16 -10.30 -11.50
C TYR A 332 -3.99 -11.23 -11.83
N PRO A 333 -3.27 -11.05 -12.96
CA PRO A 333 -2.28 -11.99 -13.41
C PRO A 333 -0.95 -11.88 -12.66
N LYS A 334 -0.36 -13.02 -12.33
CA LYS A 334 1.00 -13.15 -11.78
C LYS A 334 2.02 -13.21 -12.92
N ILE A 335 2.30 -12.07 -13.52
CA ILE A 335 3.28 -11.95 -14.59
C ILE A 335 4.54 -11.24 -14.11
N TYR A 336 5.65 -11.49 -14.82
CA TYR A 336 6.89 -10.78 -14.58
C TYR A 336 6.72 -9.28 -14.82
N ARG A 337 7.05 -8.48 -13.79
CA ARG A 337 7.00 -7.02 -13.86
C ARG A 337 8.30 -6.43 -13.37
N LEU A 338 8.82 -5.46 -14.10
CA LEU A 338 9.98 -4.68 -13.70
C LEU A 338 9.49 -3.36 -13.07
N SER A 339 9.69 -3.20 -11.76
CA SER A 339 9.40 -1.94 -11.09
C SER A 339 10.51 -0.90 -11.35
N ALA A 340 10.22 0.37 -11.05
CA ALA A 340 11.23 1.43 -11.14
C ALA A 340 12.50 1.11 -10.31
N ALA A 341 12.32 0.54 -9.11
CA ALA A 341 13.44 0.16 -8.24
C ALA A 341 14.32 -0.94 -8.87
N HIS A 342 13.74 -1.91 -9.57
CA HIS A 342 14.52 -2.95 -10.27
C HIS A 342 15.29 -2.39 -11.46
N GLU A 343 14.71 -1.46 -12.24
CA GLU A 343 15.43 -0.73 -13.31
C GLU A 343 16.63 0.03 -12.74
N GLU A 344 16.46 0.68 -11.60
CA GLU A 344 17.47 1.45 -10.90
C GLU A 344 18.62 0.56 -10.40
N ALA A 345 18.30 -0.60 -9.86
CA ALA A 345 19.30 -1.56 -9.41
C ALA A 345 20.18 -2.10 -10.55
N GLY A 346 19.64 -2.18 -11.77
CA GLY A 346 20.40 -2.55 -12.97
C GLY A 346 21.55 -1.59 -13.30
N THR A 347 21.56 -0.37 -12.74
CA THR A 347 22.69 0.59 -12.92
C THR A 347 23.87 0.30 -11.98
N LEU A 348 23.65 -0.47 -10.91
CA LEU A 348 24.73 -0.90 -10.02
C LEU A 348 25.54 -1.98 -10.72
N ARG A 349 26.80 -1.67 -11.03
CA ARG A 349 27.74 -2.54 -11.81
C ARG A 349 28.06 -3.92 -11.22
N THR A 350 27.42 -4.30 -10.13
CA THR A 350 27.76 -5.49 -9.32
C THR A 350 26.58 -6.46 -9.16
N ALA A 351 25.57 -6.38 -10.06
CA ALA A 351 24.54 -7.41 -10.12
C ALA A 351 25.19 -8.78 -10.44
N PRO A 352 24.92 -9.85 -9.69
CA PRO A 352 25.59 -11.15 -9.87
C PRO A 352 25.24 -11.87 -11.16
N ALA A 353 24.33 -11.36 -11.97
CA ALA A 353 23.88 -11.95 -13.23
C ALA A 353 24.12 -11.03 -14.41
N ALA A 354 24.49 -11.61 -15.54
CA ALA A 354 24.65 -10.92 -16.83
C ALA A 354 23.36 -10.26 -17.36
N ASP A 355 22.23 -10.56 -16.73
CA ASP A 355 20.91 -9.99 -17.02
C ASP A 355 20.63 -8.92 -15.95
N ALA A 356 20.27 -7.73 -16.36
CA ALA A 356 20.09 -6.49 -15.59
C ALA A 356 19.05 -6.55 -14.44
N ASP A 357 18.71 -7.71 -13.90
CA ASP A 357 17.77 -7.91 -12.81
C ASP A 357 18.50 -8.20 -11.48
N ALA A 358 18.26 -7.36 -10.49
CA ALA A 358 18.81 -7.54 -9.14
C ALA A 358 18.12 -8.68 -8.36
N ARG A 359 17.17 -9.42 -8.96
CA ARG A 359 16.41 -10.49 -8.32
C ARG A 359 16.99 -11.86 -8.60
N LEU A 360 17.01 -12.69 -7.55
CA LEU A 360 17.22 -14.14 -7.65
C LEU A 360 15.92 -14.84 -7.28
N PHE A 361 15.31 -15.51 -8.24
CA PHE A 361 14.09 -16.27 -8.08
C PHE A 361 14.36 -17.70 -7.64
N ALA A 362 13.34 -18.39 -7.12
CA ALA A 362 13.41 -19.73 -6.57
C ALA A 362 14.57 -19.89 -5.56
N ALA A 363 14.83 -18.86 -4.75
CA ALA A 363 15.97 -18.77 -3.87
C ALA A 363 15.55 -18.83 -2.39
N SER A 364 16.05 -19.82 -1.65
CA SER A 364 15.81 -19.98 -0.23
C SER A 364 17.09 -19.75 0.56
N THR A 365 16.99 -18.95 1.63
CA THR A 365 18.09 -18.68 2.56
C THR A 365 18.29 -19.90 3.47
N LEU A 366 19.53 -20.39 3.55
CA LEU A 366 19.91 -21.51 4.42
C LEU A 366 20.47 -21.06 5.75
N ARG A 367 21.35 -20.04 5.74
CA ARG A 367 22.02 -19.53 6.93
C ARG A 367 22.75 -18.23 6.63
N PHE A 368 23.11 -17.53 7.69
CA PHE A 368 24.04 -16.40 7.63
C PHE A 368 25.37 -16.77 8.27
N THR A 369 26.47 -16.13 7.84
CA THR A 369 27.75 -16.24 8.49
C THR A 369 28.35 -14.87 8.72
N GLY A 370 29.03 -14.71 9.86
CA GLY A 370 29.55 -13.44 10.34
C GLY A 370 31.07 -13.48 10.57
N ASP A 371 31.59 -12.30 10.90
CA ASP A 371 32.98 -12.15 11.36
C ASP A 371 33.12 -12.44 12.87
N ALA A 372 34.35 -12.36 13.37
CA ALA A 372 34.64 -12.55 14.79
C ALA A 372 33.95 -11.50 15.70
N GLY A 373 33.50 -10.39 15.17
CA GLY A 373 32.73 -9.35 15.89
C GLY A 373 31.22 -9.58 15.88
N GLY A 374 30.74 -10.71 15.32
CA GLY A 374 29.31 -11.03 15.24
C GLY A 374 28.53 -10.21 14.21
N ARG A 375 29.21 -9.63 13.20
CA ARG A 375 28.57 -8.92 12.11
C ARG A 375 28.37 -9.85 10.92
N VAL A 376 27.22 -9.80 10.26
CA VAL A 376 26.94 -10.55 9.03
C VAL A 376 27.96 -10.20 7.95
N ARG A 377 28.46 -11.21 7.22
CA ARG A 377 29.37 -11.07 6.07
C ARG A 377 28.90 -11.82 4.85
N SER A 378 28.12 -12.85 5.02
CA SER A 378 27.54 -13.56 3.88
C SER A 378 26.23 -14.25 4.21
N LEU A 379 25.41 -14.39 3.15
CA LEU A 379 24.19 -15.17 3.12
C LEU A 379 24.43 -16.41 2.24
N HIS A 380 24.09 -17.58 2.75
CA HIS A 380 24.10 -18.83 2.00
C HIS A 380 22.68 -19.17 1.57
N LEU A 381 22.49 -19.41 0.29
CA LEU A 381 21.20 -19.76 -0.31
C LEU A 381 21.31 -21.04 -1.14
N VAL A 382 20.15 -21.59 -1.47
CA VAL A 382 19.98 -22.71 -2.38
C VAL A 382 18.78 -22.43 -3.28
N GLU A 383 18.80 -22.98 -4.51
CA GLU A 383 17.61 -22.97 -5.35
C GLU A 383 16.56 -23.96 -4.80
N VAL A 384 15.28 -23.64 -5.01
CA VAL A 384 14.17 -24.50 -4.60
C VAL A 384 13.29 -24.86 -5.78
N ASP A 385 12.68 -26.05 -5.70
CA ASP A 385 11.67 -26.50 -6.67
C ASP A 385 10.29 -25.85 -6.45
N ALA A 386 9.30 -26.25 -7.24
CA ALA A 386 7.93 -25.73 -7.17
C ALA A 386 7.28 -25.97 -5.78
N GLU A 387 7.67 -27.05 -5.10
CA GLU A 387 7.23 -27.38 -3.74
C GLU A 387 8.10 -26.71 -2.65
N ARG A 388 9.03 -25.82 -3.04
CA ARG A 388 9.97 -25.11 -2.18
C ARG A 388 10.96 -26.03 -1.45
N ARG A 389 11.30 -27.18 -2.02
CA ARG A 389 12.32 -28.09 -1.49
C ARG A 389 13.70 -27.72 -2.07
N PRO A 390 14.76 -27.75 -1.28
CA PRO A 390 16.10 -27.46 -1.74
C PRO A 390 16.58 -28.37 -2.89
N VAL A 391 17.14 -27.78 -3.96
CA VAL A 391 17.74 -28.49 -5.07
C VAL A 391 19.23 -28.73 -4.78
N ALA A 392 19.64 -29.99 -4.75
CA ALA A 392 21.01 -30.37 -4.42
C ALA A 392 22.02 -29.80 -5.44
N GLY A 393 23.15 -29.30 -4.96
CA GLY A 393 24.25 -28.80 -5.81
C GLY A 393 24.07 -27.36 -6.31
N THR A 394 22.99 -26.65 -5.94
CA THR A 394 22.72 -25.27 -6.34
C THR A 394 23.10 -24.23 -5.28
N GLY A 395 23.80 -24.66 -4.21
CA GLY A 395 24.21 -23.77 -3.12
C GLY A 395 25.09 -22.63 -3.61
N ARG A 396 24.74 -21.39 -3.20
CA ARG A 396 25.48 -20.15 -3.52
C ARG A 396 25.73 -19.36 -2.24
N THR A 397 26.76 -18.53 -2.28
CA THR A 397 27.08 -17.60 -1.20
C THR A 397 27.10 -16.17 -1.76
N LEU A 398 26.37 -15.26 -1.12
CA LEU A 398 26.36 -13.84 -1.46
C LEU A 398 27.09 -13.06 -0.38
N PRO A 399 27.92 -12.05 -0.71
CA PRO A 399 28.41 -11.08 0.25
C PRO A 399 27.22 -10.29 0.83
N ALA A 400 27.21 -10.06 2.13
CA ALA A 400 26.13 -9.35 2.80
C ALA A 400 26.66 -8.60 4.02
N ASP A 401 26.66 -7.27 3.95
CA ASP A 401 26.99 -6.37 5.07
C ASP A 401 25.71 -5.84 5.74
N LEU A 402 24.58 -5.87 5.00
CA LEU A 402 23.23 -5.53 5.45
C LEU A 402 22.25 -6.52 4.84
N VAL A 403 21.42 -7.13 5.68
CA VAL A 403 20.33 -8.01 5.26
C VAL A 403 19.00 -7.41 5.71
N LEU A 404 18.04 -7.31 4.80
CA LEU A 404 16.71 -6.79 5.07
C LEU A 404 15.67 -7.89 4.86
N LEU A 405 14.93 -8.23 5.92
CA LEU A 405 13.88 -9.23 5.89
C LEU A 405 12.54 -8.56 5.51
N ALA A 406 12.02 -8.87 4.33
CA ALA A 406 10.77 -8.36 3.78
C ALA A 406 9.75 -9.49 3.60
N LEU A 407 9.57 -10.33 4.64
CA LEU A 407 8.81 -11.58 4.60
C LEU A 407 7.30 -11.41 4.84
N GLY A 408 6.86 -10.16 5.05
CA GLY A 408 5.47 -9.83 5.34
C GLY A 408 5.12 -9.95 6.83
N PHE A 409 3.80 -9.88 7.11
CA PHE A 409 3.27 -9.75 8.46
C PHE A 409 2.21 -10.80 8.74
N SER A 410 1.98 -11.11 10.02
CA SER A 410 0.99 -12.10 10.46
C SER A 410 -0.29 -11.46 11.03
N GLY A 411 -0.26 -10.20 11.42
CA GLY A 411 -1.38 -9.50 12.03
C GLY A 411 -0.93 -8.27 12.82
N PRO A 412 -1.79 -7.69 13.68
CA PRO A 412 -1.41 -6.56 14.53
C PRO A 412 -0.37 -6.98 15.59
N ASP A 413 0.58 -6.10 15.85
CA ASP A 413 1.45 -6.24 17.02
C ASP A 413 0.64 -6.12 18.32
N ARG A 414 0.96 -6.97 19.31
CA ARG A 414 0.28 -7.02 20.59
C ARG A 414 1.06 -6.37 21.74
N ALA A 415 2.27 -5.88 21.46
CA ALA A 415 3.18 -5.36 22.47
C ALA A 415 2.59 -4.19 23.28
N ASP A 416 1.76 -3.34 22.65
CA ASP A 416 1.10 -2.22 23.32
C ASP A 416 -0.10 -2.66 24.21
N GLY A 417 -0.51 -3.93 24.17
CA GLY A 417 -1.56 -4.51 25.03
C GLY A 417 -2.99 -4.19 24.59
N LEU A 418 -3.23 -3.51 23.46
CA LEU A 418 -4.56 -3.14 22.95
C LEU A 418 -5.50 -4.36 22.85
N VAL A 419 -5.03 -5.42 22.20
CA VAL A 419 -5.81 -6.65 21.94
C VAL A 419 -6.17 -7.33 23.25
N ASP A 420 -5.21 -7.45 24.16
CA ASP A 420 -5.37 -8.17 25.42
C ASP A 420 -6.25 -7.39 26.41
N GLN A 421 -6.09 -6.06 26.50
CA GLN A 421 -6.91 -5.21 27.37
C GLN A 421 -8.39 -5.18 26.97
N LEU A 422 -8.70 -5.35 25.68
CA LEU A 422 -10.07 -5.42 25.18
C LEU A 422 -10.61 -6.86 25.11
N GLY A 423 -9.78 -7.88 25.39
CA GLY A 423 -10.16 -9.29 25.33
C GLY A 423 -10.63 -9.72 23.93
N LEU A 424 -9.94 -9.24 22.88
CA LEU A 424 -10.35 -9.49 21.50
C LEU A 424 -10.04 -10.93 21.09
N ALA A 425 -11.01 -11.59 20.46
CA ALA A 425 -10.81 -12.88 19.82
C ALA A 425 -9.90 -12.71 18.58
N MET A 426 -9.02 -13.69 18.36
CA MET A 426 -8.09 -13.71 17.24
C MET A 426 -8.39 -14.88 16.30
N GLU A 427 -8.22 -14.66 15.01
CA GLU A 427 -8.23 -15.72 14.00
C GLU A 427 -6.94 -16.57 14.10
N PRO A 428 -6.96 -17.85 13.67
CA PRO A 428 -5.78 -18.71 13.70
C PRO A 428 -4.57 -18.14 12.94
N ARG A 429 -4.80 -17.28 11.94
CA ARG A 429 -3.76 -16.61 11.16
C ARG A 429 -3.15 -15.38 11.84
N GLY A 430 -3.58 -15.03 13.07
CA GLY A 430 -3.03 -13.92 13.85
C GLY A 430 -3.73 -12.58 13.64
N THR A 431 -4.86 -12.51 12.94
CA THR A 431 -5.65 -11.28 12.74
C THR A 431 -6.79 -11.20 13.74
N ILE A 432 -7.34 -10.00 13.98
CA ILE A 432 -8.49 -9.81 14.88
C ILE A 432 -9.74 -10.43 14.25
N ALA A 433 -10.43 -11.29 15.00
CA ALA A 433 -11.69 -11.87 14.60
C ALA A 433 -12.82 -10.81 14.60
N ARG A 434 -13.69 -10.87 13.61
CA ARG A 434 -14.82 -9.96 13.44
C ARG A 434 -15.99 -10.66 12.75
N ASP A 435 -17.18 -10.14 12.93
CA ASP A 435 -18.38 -10.62 12.25
C ASP A 435 -18.61 -9.93 10.88
N ALA A 436 -19.72 -10.25 10.22
CA ALA A 436 -20.12 -9.65 8.92
C ALA A 436 -20.39 -8.14 9.01
N GLY A 437 -20.58 -7.58 10.20
CA GLY A 437 -20.74 -6.17 10.47
C GLY A 437 -19.45 -5.48 10.94
N PHE A 438 -18.29 -6.10 10.77
CA PHE A 438 -16.99 -5.63 11.28
C PHE A 438 -16.88 -5.56 12.81
N ALA A 439 -17.90 -6.02 13.58
CA ALA A 439 -17.85 -6.01 15.02
C ALA A 439 -16.93 -7.12 15.55
N THR A 440 -16.15 -6.78 16.58
CA THR A 440 -15.27 -7.72 17.27
C THR A 440 -16.01 -8.44 18.41
N SER A 441 -15.32 -9.31 19.15
CA SER A 441 -15.86 -9.93 20.37
C SER A 441 -16.19 -8.93 21.48
N ALA A 442 -15.63 -7.70 21.44
CA ALA A 442 -15.90 -6.65 22.41
C ALA A 442 -17.04 -5.73 21.91
N PRO A 443 -18.16 -5.57 22.64
CA PRO A 443 -19.27 -4.72 22.22
C PRO A 443 -18.85 -3.26 21.97
N GLY A 444 -19.31 -2.69 20.85
CA GLY A 444 -18.99 -1.32 20.43
C GLY A 444 -17.57 -1.14 19.87
N VAL A 445 -16.83 -2.25 19.67
CA VAL A 445 -15.48 -2.26 19.10
C VAL A 445 -15.53 -2.96 17.75
N PHE A 446 -15.02 -2.29 16.73
CA PHE A 446 -14.96 -2.75 15.33
C PHE A 446 -13.51 -2.87 14.87
N ALA A 447 -13.23 -3.74 13.92
CA ALA A 447 -11.89 -3.92 13.36
C ALA A 447 -11.92 -3.97 11.84
N ALA A 448 -10.99 -3.25 11.19
CA ALA A 448 -10.91 -3.17 9.73
C ALA A 448 -9.45 -3.04 9.24
N GLY A 449 -9.27 -3.23 7.94
CA GLY A 449 -7.96 -3.22 7.29
C GLY A 449 -7.11 -4.42 7.68
N ASP A 450 -5.80 -4.29 7.51
CA ASP A 450 -4.87 -5.41 7.66
C ASP A 450 -4.85 -6.00 9.08
N ALA A 451 -5.28 -5.24 10.11
CA ALA A 451 -5.43 -5.75 11.48
C ALA A 451 -6.39 -6.95 11.58
N ALA A 452 -7.42 -6.99 10.71
CA ALA A 452 -8.44 -8.05 10.71
C ALA A 452 -8.48 -8.82 9.38
N ARG A 453 -8.21 -8.18 8.24
CA ARG A 453 -8.12 -8.82 6.92
C ARG A 453 -6.81 -9.61 6.74
N GLY A 454 -5.73 -9.17 7.33
CA GLY A 454 -4.36 -9.53 6.97
C GLY A 454 -3.82 -8.60 5.87
N GLN A 455 -2.53 -8.73 5.54
CA GLN A 455 -1.88 -7.89 4.51
C GLN A 455 -2.72 -7.80 3.23
N SER A 456 -2.93 -6.58 2.76
CA SER A 456 -3.73 -6.32 1.56
C SER A 456 -3.25 -5.05 0.83
N LEU A 457 -3.88 -4.76 -0.31
CA LEU A 457 -3.58 -3.56 -1.07
C LEU A 457 -4.18 -2.31 -0.40
N ILE A 458 -3.58 -1.15 -0.66
CA ILE A 458 -4.08 0.14 -0.16
C ILE A 458 -5.56 0.38 -0.52
N VAL A 459 -5.98 -0.04 -1.71
CA VAL A 459 -7.37 0.09 -2.17
C VAL A 459 -8.34 -0.75 -1.32
N TRP A 460 -7.92 -1.94 -0.85
CA TRP A 460 -8.69 -2.75 0.10
C TRP A 460 -8.77 -2.08 1.48
N ALA A 461 -7.65 -1.51 1.94
CA ALA A 461 -7.59 -0.81 3.21
C ALA A 461 -8.57 0.39 3.24
N ILE A 462 -8.62 1.19 2.18
CA ILE A 462 -9.54 2.32 2.05
C ILE A 462 -10.99 1.82 1.95
N ALA A 463 -11.26 0.78 1.15
CA ALA A 463 -12.58 0.20 1.00
C ALA A 463 -13.15 -0.34 2.33
N GLU A 464 -12.33 -1.04 3.13
CA GLU A 464 -12.73 -1.48 4.46
C GLU A 464 -12.92 -0.32 5.44
N GLY A 465 -12.11 0.75 5.32
CA GLY A 465 -12.31 1.96 6.11
C GLY A 465 -13.68 2.60 5.84
N ARG A 466 -14.12 2.64 4.59
CA ARG A 466 -15.47 3.10 4.21
C ARG A 466 -16.55 2.17 4.76
N ALA A 467 -16.37 0.87 4.59
CA ALA A 467 -17.36 -0.13 4.99
C ALA A 467 -17.54 -0.21 6.52
N VAL A 468 -16.45 -0.17 7.29
CA VAL A 468 -16.53 -0.13 8.75
C VAL A 468 -17.15 1.16 9.26
N ALA A 469 -16.93 2.29 8.57
CA ALA A 469 -17.60 3.55 8.92
C ALA A 469 -19.12 3.42 8.79
N ALA A 470 -19.62 2.79 7.71
CA ALA A 470 -21.05 2.53 7.54
C ALA A 470 -21.62 1.58 8.62
N ALA A 471 -20.84 0.59 9.05
CA ALA A 471 -21.23 -0.31 10.13
C ALA A 471 -21.33 0.42 11.47
N VAL A 472 -20.33 1.26 11.80
CA VAL A 472 -20.32 2.07 13.03
C VAL A 472 -21.45 3.10 13.02
N ASP A 473 -21.66 3.80 11.91
CA ASP A 473 -22.77 4.77 11.78
C ASP A 473 -24.12 4.08 12.03
N ARG A 474 -24.34 2.92 11.43
CA ARG A 474 -25.54 2.10 11.67
C ARG A 474 -25.68 1.67 13.14
N HIS A 475 -24.60 1.29 13.77
CA HIS A 475 -24.59 0.92 15.19
C HIS A 475 -25.01 2.10 16.08
N LEU A 476 -24.54 3.30 15.79
CA LEU A 476 -24.75 4.50 16.61
C LEU A 476 -26.11 5.17 16.37
N THR A 477 -26.66 5.05 15.16
CA THR A 477 -27.86 5.80 14.73
C THR A 477 -29.04 4.91 14.33
N GLY A 478 -28.85 3.59 14.25
CA GLY A 478 -29.84 2.61 13.80
C GLY A 478 -29.92 2.42 12.28
N SER A 479 -29.35 3.34 11.47
CA SER A 479 -29.28 3.23 10.02
C SER A 479 -28.04 3.96 9.49
N SER A 480 -27.63 3.69 8.24
CA SER A 480 -26.51 4.42 7.63
C SER A 480 -26.80 4.72 6.16
N ARG A 481 -26.38 5.90 5.71
CA ARG A 481 -26.33 6.29 4.30
C ARG A 481 -24.88 6.26 3.75
N LEU A 482 -23.93 5.91 4.58
CA LEU A 482 -22.52 5.79 4.16
C LEU A 482 -22.37 4.59 3.22
N PRO A 483 -21.49 4.69 2.22
CA PRO A 483 -21.21 3.58 1.32
C PRO A 483 -20.48 2.46 2.06
N ALA A 484 -20.85 1.22 1.75
CA ALA A 484 -20.18 0.01 2.20
C ALA A 484 -19.77 -0.81 0.96
N PRO A 485 -18.65 -0.48 0.31
CA PRO A 485 -18.29 -1.05 -0.99
C PRO A 485 -17.98 -2.55 -0.90
N ILE A 486 -17.51 -3.04 0.24
CA ILE A 486 -17.15 -4.43 0.46
C ILE A 486 -17.59 -4.92 1.84
N GLY A 487 -17.77 -6.23 1.97
CA GLY A 487 -17.87 -6.93 3.24
C GLY A 487 -16.50 -7.37 3.81
N PRO A 488 -16.44 -7.78 5.08
CA PRO A 488 -15.19 -8.19 5.72
C PRO A 488 -14.58 -9.49 5.13
N TYR A 489 -15.38 -10.29 4.45
CA TYR A 489 -14.98 -11.57 3.85
C TYR A 489 -14.76 -11.53 2.34
N ASP A 490 -15.04 -10.39 1.70
CA ASP A 490 -14.80 -10.24 0.27
C ASP A 490 -13.31 -10.41 -0.05
N ARG A 491 -13.03 -11.00 -1.20
CA ARG A 491 -11.68 -11.31 -1.69
C ARG A 491 -11.47 -10.69 -3.06
N PRO A 492 -10.21 -10.42 -3.46
CA PRO A 492 -9.89 -10.12 -4.83
C PRO A 492 -10.42 -11.19 -5.78
N MET A 493 -10.70 -10.83 -7.02
CA MET A 493 -10.95 -11.82 -8.06
C MET A 493 -9.67 -12.62 -8.28
N THR A 494 -9.67 -13.85 -7.80
CA THR A 494 -8.60 -14.85 -7.96
C THR A 494 -9.25 -16.18 -8.31
N VAL A 495 -8.50 -17.05 -8.96
CA VAL A 495 -8.91 -18.44 -9.19
C VAL A 495 -8.74 -19.26 -7.92
#